data_5038e5b031c33013825f625b7ed71fd3
#
_entry.id   5038e5b031c33013825f625b7ed71fd3
#
_cell.length_a   1.000
_cell.length_b   1.000
_cell.length_c   1.000
_cell.angle_alpha   90.00
_cell.angle_beta   90.00
_cell.angle_gamma   90.00
#
_symmetry.space_group_name_H-M   'P 1'
#
loop_
_entity.id
_entity.type
_entity.pdbx_description
1 polymer ?
#
loop_
_entity_poly.entity_id
_entity_poly.type
_entity_poly.pdbx_seq_one_letter_code
_entity_poly.pdbx_strand_id
1 'polypeptide(L)'
;ALAIIGGAIFVGSQAWEWKNFINGEYGAVETTGGQIYQFVYKDNPKKRVGLEEIAFDIPGERVQHESKQGIWFYDEPSLPSFTLEEVVTGFKSSPEIVIKTEKINEKGQKIILSREESLKKIDEAKYVVEGANLIRNEYGNRLFADFFFFITGFHGFHVFSGVVINIIIFFNVLIGTYEKRGH
;
A
#
# COMPACT_ATOMS: atom_id res chain seq x y z
N ALA A 1 12.90 -28.02 13.82
CA ALA A 1 11.45 -27.83 13.66
C ALA A 1 11.03 -26.39 13.96
N LEU A 2 11.37 -25.79 15.13
CA LEU A 2 10.97 -24.42 15.52
C LEU A 2 11.42 -23.34 14.51
N ALA A 3 12.63 -23.42 13.97
CA ALA A 3 13.14 -22.49 12.98
C ALA A 3 12.33 -22.52 11.67
N ILE A 4 11.86 -23.69 11.25
CA ILE A 4 11.01 -23.84 10.05
C ILE A 4 9.65 -23.18 10.28
N ILE A 5 9.04 -23.43 11.45
CA ILE A 5 7.74 -22.83 11.82
C ILE A 5 7.86 -21.31 11.88
N GLY A 6 8.86 -20.78 12.59
CA GLY A 6 9.09 -19.35 12.71
C GLY A 6 9.35 -18.68 11.37
N GLY A 7 10.15 -19.29 10.50
CA GLY A 7 10.41 -18.79 9.15
C GLY A 7 9.17 -18.82 8.25
N ALA A 8 8.35 -19.86 8.33
CA ALA A 8 7.09 -19.95 7.59
C ALA A 8 6.08 -18.88 8.01
N ILE A 9 5.95 -18.62 9.32
CA ILE A 9 5.10 -17.54 9.85
C ILE A 9 5.59 -16.19 9.34
N PHE A 10 6.90 -15.95 9.37
CA PHE A 10 7.48 -14.70 8.88
C PHE A 10 7.18 -14.48 7.38
N VAL A 11 7.43 -15.48 6.54
CA VAL A 11 7.16 -15.38 5.08
C VAL A 11 5.67 -15.15 4.82
N GLY A 12 4.79 -15.82 5.57
CA GLY A 12 3.34 -15.61 5.47
C GLY A 12 2.92 -14.20 5.87
N SER A 13 3.46 -13.67 6.97
CA SER A 13 3.22 -12.29 7.42
C SER A 13 3.70 -11.27 6.41
N GLN A 14 4.87 -11.49 5.81
CA GLN A 14 5.43 -10.61 4.79
C GLN A 14 4.57 -10.60 3.51
N ALA A 15 4.07 -11.75 3.07
CA ALA A 15 3.18 -11.84 1.94
C ALA A 15 1.85 -11.10 2.19
N TRP A 16 1.30 -11.22 3.41
CA TRP A 16 0.10 -10.52 3.83
C TRP A 16 0.32 -8.99 3.89
N GLU A 17 1.46 -8.54 4.42
CA GLU A 17 1.84 -7.13 4.47
C GLU A 17 1.96 -6.54 3.05
N TRP A 18 2.61 -7.27 2.13
CA TRP A 18 2.70 -6.84 0.74
C TRP A 18 1.34 -6.73 0.07
N LYS A 19 0.46 -7.70 0.28
CA LYS A 19 -0.90 -7.64 -0.25
C LYS A 19 -1.61 -6.37 0.20
N ASN A 20 -1.57 -6.05 1.49
CA ASN A 20 -2.21 -4.86 2.03
C ASN A 20 -1.56 -3.57 1.50
N PHE A 21 -0.23 -3.56 1.38
CA PHE A 21 0.50 -2.41 0.85
C PHE A 21 0.19 -2.15 -0.63
N ILE A 22 0.08 -3.21 -1.44
CA ILE A 22 -0.26 -3.13 -2.86
C ILE A 22 -1.70 -2.67 -3.05
N ASN A 23 -2.64 -3.24 -2.30
CA ASN A 23 -4.06 -2.90 -2.41
C ASN A 23 -4.39 -1.51 -1.85
N GLY A 24 -3.63 -1.04 -0.87
CA GLY A 24 -3.89 0.21 -0.16
C GLY A 24 -5.00 0.12 0.87
N GLU A 25 -5.24 1.22 1.56
CA GLU A 25 -6.23 1.29 2.63
C GLU A 25 -7.13 2.53 2.49
N TYR A 26 -6.54 3.69 2.20
CA TYR A 26 -7.26 4.97 2.18
C TYR A 26 -7.25 5.62 0.80
N GLY A 27 -6.25 5.34 0.00
CA GLY A 27 -6.00 6.04 -1.24
C GLY A 27 -5.51 7.50 -1.05
N ALA A 28 -5.18 8.12 -2.16
CA ALA A 28 -4.68 9.49 -2.22
C ALA A 28 -4.87 10.05 -3.64
N VAL A 29 -4.53 11.32 -3.86
CA VAL A 29 -4.41 11.89 -5.19
C VAL A 29 -2.98 12.36 -5.44
N GLU A 30 -2.52 12.22 -6.67
CA GLU A 30 -1.20 12.67 -7.11
C GLU A 30 -1.35 13.86 -8.04
N THR A 31 -0.54 14.90 -7.83
CA THR A 31 -0.49 16.08 -8.71
C THR A 31 0.41 15.83 -9.92
N THR A 32 0.35 16.72 -10.90
CA THR A 32 1.25 16.72 -12.06
C THR A 32 2.73 16.78 -11.66
N GLY A 33 3.04 17.40 -10.51
CA GLY A 33 4.40 17.47 -9.95
C GLY A 33 4.80 16.23 -9.13
N GLY A 34 3.99 15.18 -9.09
CA GLY A 34 4.28 13.95 -8.34
C GLY A 34 4.10 14.07 -6.82
N GLN A 35 3.45 15.14 -6.33
CA GLN A 35 3.12 15.30 -4.91
C GLN A 35 1.88 14.50 -4.55
N ILE A 36 1.94 13.80 -3.43
CA ILE A 36 0.83 12.99 -2.92
C ILE A 36 0.04 13.79 -1.90
N TYR A 37 -1.28 13.90 -2.12
CA TYR A 37 -2.23 14.53 -1.22
C TYR A 37 -3.11 13.46 -0.58
N GLN A 38 -2.99 13.32 0.73
CA GLN A 38 -3.81 12.46 1.57
C GLN A 38 -4.93 13.27 2.19
N PHE A 39 -6.05 12.63 2.48
CA PHE A 39 -7.21 13.26 3.08
C PHE A 39 -7.29 12.96 4.57
N VAL A 40 -7.62 13.98 5.38
CA VAL A 40 -7.78 13.86 6.82
C VAL A 40 -8.94 14.71 7.28
N TYR A 41 -9.52 14.38 8.45
CA TYR A 41 -10.51 15.25 9.07
C TYR A 41 -9.86 16.50 9.67
N LYS A 42 -10.48 17.64 9.47
CA LYS A 42 -10.04 18.94 10.02
C LYS A 42 -9.90 18.90 11.55
N ASP A 43 -10.87 18.26 12.22
CA ASP A 43 -10.92 18.18 13.68
C ASP A 43 -9.99 17.10 14.24
N ASN A 44 -9.64 16.10 13.43
CA ASN A 44 -8.74 15.02 13.83
C ASN A 44 -7.73 14.70 12.72
N PRO A 45 -6.63 15.46 12.62
CA PRO A 45 -5.63 15.29 11.57
C PRO A 45 -4.86 13.97 11.61
N LYS A 46 -5.02 13.17 12.67
CA LYS A 46 -4.43 11.84 12.76
C LYS A 46 -5.28 10.78 12.04
N LYS A 47 -6.60 11.05 11.93
CA LYS A 47 -7.52 10.13 11.26
C LYS A 47 -7.52 10.43 9.76
N ARG A 48 -7.08 9.46 8.96
CA ARG A 48 -7.18 9.51 7.49
C ARG A 48 -8.62 9.26 7.05
N VAL A 49 -8.97 9.85 5.93
CA VAL A 49 -10.25 9.64 5.25
C VAL A 49 -9.98 8.83 4.00
N GLY A 50 -10.71 7.76 3.80
CA GLY A 50 -10.61 6.93 2.60
C GLY A 50 -11.29 7.58 1.40
N LEU A 51 -10.81 7.25 0.20
CA LEU A 51 -11.48 7.69 -1.04
C LEU A 51 -12.91 7.18 -1.12
N GLU A 52 -13.19 6.02 -0.54
CA GLU A 52 -14.52 5.47 -0.45
C GLU A 52 -15.49 6.38 0.32
N GLU A 53 -15.05 6.96 1.44
CA GLU A 53 -15.84 7.92 2.23
C GLU A 53 -16.11 9.21 1.45
N ILE A 54 -15.12 9.66 0.64
CA ILE A 54 -15.20 10.91 -0.13
C ILE A 54 -16.09 10.76 -1.36
N ALA A 55 -15.94 9.65 -2.09
CA ALA A 55 -16.63 9.40 -3.35
C ALA A 55 -18.04 8.81 -3.19
N PHE A 56 -18.47 8.49 -1.97
CA PHE A 56 -19.72 7.77 -1.70
C PHE A 56 -20.98 8.55 -2.07
N ASP A 57 -20.95 9.88 -2.03
CA ASP A 57 -22.12 10.75 -2.23
C ASP A 57 -22.45 11.09 -3.69
N ILE A 58 -21.76 10.50 -4.67
CA ILE A 58 -22.05 10.77 -6.08
C ILE A 58 -23.02 9.71 -6.61
N PRO A 59 -24.26 10.09 -6.98
CA PRO A 59 -25.20 9.18 -7.61
C PRO A 59 -24.72 8.83 -9.03
N GLY A 60 -24.37 7.58 -9.26
CA GLY A 60 -23.97 7.04 -10.54
C GLY A 60 -23.52 5.57 -10.44
N GLU A 61 -23.65 4.84 -11.52
CA GLU A 61 -23.07 3.49 -11.61
C GLU A 61 -21.54 3.62 -11.58
N ARG A 62 -20.92 3.04 -10.56
CA ARG A 62 -19.46 2.89 -10.51
C ARG A 62 -19.03 1.96 -11.63
N VAL A 63 -18.20 2.47 -12.53
CA VAL A 63 -17.54 1.63 -13.52
C VAL A 63 -16.43 0.87 -12.79
N GLN A 64 -16.70 -0.37 -12.42
CA GLN A 64 -15.65 -1.28 -11.96
C GLN A 64 -14.78 -1.63 -13.16
N HIS A 65 -13.55 -1.16 -13.14
CA HIS A 65 -12.55 -1.57 -14.10
C HIS A 65 -12.04 -2.94 -13.72
N GLU A 66 -12.42 -3.96 -14.47
CA GLU A 66 -11.87 -5.31 -14.30
C GLU A 66 -10.47 -5.38 -14.90
N SER A 67 -9.49 -5.74 -14.10
CA SER A 67 -8.16 -6.10 -14.59
C SER A 67 -8.15 -7.57 -14.99
N LYS A 68 -7.93 -7.85 -16.27
CA LYS A 68 -7.76 -9.24 -16.76
C LYS A 68 -6.39 -9.84 -16.51
N GLN A 69 -5.53 -9.18 -15.75
CA GLN A 69 -4.16 -9.61 -15.47
C GLN A 69 -3.90 -9.86 -13.99
N GLY A 70 -4.81 -10.53 -13.31
CA GLY A 70 -4.59 -11.01 -11.96
C GLY A 70 -3.52 -12.10 -11.93
N ILE A 71 -2.59 -12.03 -11.00
CA ILE A 71 -1.69 -13.14 -10.68
C ILE A 71 -2.58 -14.26 -10.11
N TRP A 72 -2.52 -15.47 -10.68
CA TRP A 72 -3.24 -16.67 -10.22
C TRP A 72 -4.75 -16.79 -10.56
N PHE A 73 -5.17 -16.41 -11.76
CA PHE A 73 -6.49 -16.71 -12.33
C PHE A 73 -7.71 -16.09 -11.59
N TYR A 74 -7.53 -15.03 -10.81
CA TYR A 74 -8.63 -14.26 -10.24
C TYR A 74 -8.76 -12.93 -10.96
N ASP A 75 -10.00 -12.57 -11.33
CA ASP A 75 -10.34 -11.23 -11.78
C ASP A 75 -10.33 -10.31 -10.56
N GLU A 76 -9.24 -9.58 -10.38
CA GLU A 76 -9.17 -8.55 -9.33
C GLU A 76 -9.61 -7.20 -9.93
N PRO A 77 -10.39 -6.41 -9.19
CA PRO A 77 -10.75 -5.07 -9.64
C PRO A 77 -9.49 -4.24 -9.85
N SER A 78 -9.43 -3.50 -10.98
CA SER A 78 -8.26 -2.65 -11.25
C SER A 78 -8.25 -1.45 -10.32
N LEU A 79 -7.06 -1.12 -9.81
CA LEU A 79 -6.83 0.12 -9.10
C LEU A 79 -6.39 1.22 -10.08
N PRO A 80 -6.84 2.46 -9.89
CA PRO A 80 -7.74 2.95 -8.83
C PRO A 80 -9.21 2.59 -9.07
N SER A 81 -9.95 2.34 -7.98
CA SER A 81 -11.39 2.01 -8.00
C SER A 81 -12.28 3.25 -8.21
N PHE A 82 -11.73 4.46 -8.02
CA PHE A 82 -12.44 5.74 -8.11
C PHE A 82 -11.86 6.60 -9.22
N THR A 83 -12.73 7.36 -9.89
CA THR A 83 -12.31 8.37 -10.87
C THR A 83 -11.85 9.65 -10.15
N LEU A 84 -11.01 10.44 -10.83
CA LEU A 84 -10.56 11.71 -10.29
C LEU A 84 -11.73 12.68 -10.06
N GLU A 85 -12.71 12.66 -10.96
CA GLU A 85 -13.90 13.52 -10.90
C GLU A 85 -14.75 13.20 -9.66
N GLU A 86 -14.97 11.92 -9.36
CA GLU A 86 -15.67 11.46 -8.15
C GLU A 86 -14.97 11.96 -6.89
N VAL A 87 -13.65 11.77 -6.81
CA VAL A 87 -12.87 12.18 -5.65
C VAL A 87 -12.86 13.70 -5.47
N VAL A 88 -12.66 14.46 -6.54
CA VAL A 88 -12.63 15.93 -6.48
C VAL A 88 -14.01 16.49 -6.12
N THR A 89 -15.08 15.96 -6.70
CA THR A 89 -16.45 16.41 -6.43
C THR A 89 -16.85 16.08 -4.98
N GLY A 90 -16.60 14.85 -4.55
CA GLY A 90 -16.87 14.43 -3.17
C GLY A 90 -16.07 15.21 -2.15
N PHE A 91 -14.78 15.47 -2.42
CA PHE A 91 -13.97 16.33 -1.57
C PHE A 91 -14.53 17.75 -1.47
N LYS A 92 -14.94 18.36 -2.57
CA LYS A 92 -15.52 19.71 -2.58
C LYS A 92 -16.82 19.77 -1.77
N SER A 93 -17.61 18.71 -1.78
CA SER A 93 -18.87 18.58 -1.03
C SER A 93 -18.69 18.34 0.47
N SER A 94 -17.50 17.92 0.93
CA SER A 94 -17.22 17.55 2.32
C SER A 94 -16.37 18.61 3.01
N PRO A 95 -16.98 19.61 3.72
CA PRO A 95 -16.24 20.74 4.29
C PRO A 95 -15.33 20.37 5.46
N GLU A 96 -15.56 19.23 6.09
CA GLU A 96 -14.79 18.72 7.23
C GLU A 96 -13.47 18.05 6.83
N ILE A 97 -13.26 17.80 5.54
CA ILE A 97 -12.08 17.11 5.03
C ILE A 97 -11.07 18.13 4.49
N VAL A 98 -9.81 17.94 4.83
CA VAL A 98 -8.68 18.76 4.38
C VAL A 98 -7.55 17.91 3.84
N ILE A 99 -6.63 18.53 3.11
CA ILE A 99 -5.47 17.88 2.51
C ILE A 99 -4.31 17.85 3.50
N LYS A 100 -3.72 16.66 3.63
CA LYS A 100 -2.44 16.43 4.27
C LYS A 100 -1.39 16.18 3.20
N THR A 101 -0.39 17.04 3.15
CA THR A 101 0.69 16.95 2.16
C THR A 101 1.80 16.00 2.64
N GLU A 102 2.65 15.57 1.72
CA GLU A 102 3.88 14.82 2.06
C GLU A 102 5.00 15.71 2.61
N LYS A 103 4.89 17.03 2.45
CA LYS A 103 5.87 17.98 2.98
C LYS A 103 5.89 17.94 4.51
N ILE A 104 7.09 18.01 5.05
CA ILE A 104 7.33 17.93 6.49
C ILE A 104 7.69 19.32 7.01
N ASN A 105 7.11 19.70 8.15
CA ASN A 105 7.47 20.93 8.85
C ASN A 105 8.78 20.73 9.65
N GLU A 106 9.27 21.80 10.27
CA GLU A 106 10.49 21.80 11.12
C GLU A 106 10.42 20.79 12.29
N LYS A 107 9.22 20.38 12.69
CA LYS A 107 8.96 19.40 13.76
C LYS A 107 8.88 17.96 13.24
N GLY A 108 9.15 17.69 11.97
CA GLY A 108 9.08 16.36 11.37
C GLY A 108 7.65 15.86 11.12
N GLN A 109 6.64 16.74 11.15
CA GLN A 109 5.24 16.38 10.93
C GLN A 109 4.81 16.80 9.52
N LYS A 110 3.98 15.99 8.86
CA LYS A 110 3.38 16.34 7.57
C LYS A 110 2.50 17.57 7.70
N ILE A 111 2.62 18.50 6.75
CA ILE A 111 1.86 19.74 6.73
C ILE A 111 0.41 19.45 6.34
N ILE A 112 -0.52 19.98 7.11
CA ILE A 112 -1.95 19.94 6.87
C ILE A 112 -2.37 21.32 6.39
N LEU A 113 -3.05 21.37 5.25
CA LEU A 113 -3.51 22.62 4.66
C LEU A 113 -4.81 23.08 5.30
N SER A 114 -5.06 24.39 5.29
CA SER A 114 -6.39 24.94 5.58
C SER A 114 -7.41 24.47 4.54
N ARG A 115 -8.70 24.58 4.83
CA ARG A 115 -9.75 24.21 3.87
C ARG A 115 -9.66 25.01 2.57
N GLU A 116 -9.38 26.30 2.66
CA GLU A 116 -9.25 27.18 1.49
C GLU A 116 -8.07 26.82 0.61
N GLU A 117 -6.93 26.52 1.23
CA GLU A 117 -5.75 26.04 0.52
C GLU A 117 -5.98 24.65 -0.08
N SER A 118 -6.66 23.78 0.64
CA SER A 118 -7.01 22.43 0.18
C SER A 118 -7.91 22.48 -1.05
N LEU A 119 -8.89 23.40 -1.13
CA LEU A 119 -9.74 23.59 -2.29
C LEU A 119 -8.98 24.07 -3.53
N LYS A 120 -7.96 24.90 -3.34
CA LYS A 120 -7.10 25.33 -4.46
C LYS A 120 -6.17 24.21 -4.91
N LYS A 121 -5.67 23.43 -3.96
CA LYS A 121 -4.70 22.37 -4.22
C LYS A 121 -5.32 21.11 -4.82
N ILE A 122 -6.59 20.81 -4.55
CA ILE A 122 -7.26 19.65 -5.14
C ILE A 122 -7.38 19.78 -6.65
N ASP A 123 -7.48 20.99 -7.19
CA ASP A 123 -7.56 21.23 -8.62
C ASP A 123 -6.22 20.95 -9.37
N GLU A 124 -5.10 20.83 -8.63
CA GLU A 124 -3.82 20.38 -9.15
C GLU A 124 -3.71 18.85 -9.27
N ALA A 125 -4.67 18.12 -8.70
CA ALA A 125 -4.71 16.66 -8.75
C ALA A 125 -4.91 16.17 -10.19
N LYS A 126 -4.16 15.14 -10.58
CA LYS A 126 -4.21 14.54 -11.92
C LYS A 126 -4.51 13.06 -11.91
N TYR A 127 -4.12 12.37 -10.88
CA TYR A 127 -4.30 10.93 -10.76
C TYR A 127 -4.86 10.56 -9.40
N VAL A 128 -5.76 9.57 -9.39
CA VAL A 128 -6.15 8.88 -8.18
C VAL A 128 -5.17 7.73 -7.96
N VAL A 129 -4.75 7.54 -6.73
CA VAL A 129 -3.77 6.53 -6.34
C VAL A 129 -4.31 5.72 -5.18
N GLU A 130 -4.45 4.42 -5.38
CA GLU A 130 -4.78 3.46 -4.34
C GLU A 130 -3.68 2.41 -4.28
N GLY A 131 -3.24 2.12 -3.07
CA GLY A 131 -2.16 1.17 -2.84
C GLY A 131 -0.80 1.63 -3.36
N ALA A 132 0.02 0.66 -3.72
CA ALA A 132 1.36 0.89 -4.24
C ALA A 132 1.69 -0.01 -5.43
N ASN A 133 2.27 0.59 -6.45
CA ASN A 133 2.91 -0.10 -7.56
C ASN A 133 4.26 0.55 -7.87
N LEU A 134 4.95 0.08 -8.91
CA LEU A 134 6.27 0.60 -9.31
C LEU A 134 6.22 2.06 -9.83
N ILE A 135 5.05 2.60 -10.12
CA ILE A 135 4.89 3.94 -10.69
C ILE A 135 4.37 4.94 -9.66
N ARG A 136 3.42 4.52 -8.82
CA ARG A 136 2.72 5.38 -7.84
C ARG A 136 2.42 4.63 -6.56
N ASN A 137 2.31 5.37 -5.46
CA ASN A 137 1.83 4.85 -4.19
C ASN A 137 1.09 5.92 -3.38
N GLU A 138 0.13 5.50 -2.57
CA GLU A 138 -0.66 6.39 -1.71
C GLU A 138 0.07 6.86 -0.45
N TYR A 139 1.24 6.29 -0.15
CA TYR A 139 1.94 6.50 1.13
C TYR A 139 2.88 7.69 1.10
N GLY A 140 3.34 8.09 -0.08
CA GLY A 140 4.24 9.24 -0.24
C GLY A 140 5.04 9.21 -1.55
N ASN A 141 6.31 9.58 -1.49
CA ASN A 141 7.18 9.62 -2.66
C ASN A 141 7.30 8.26 -3.33
N ARG A 142 7.46 8.26 -4.66
CA ARG A 142 7.64 7.04 -5.49
C ARG A 142 8.70 6.11 -4.94
N LEU A 143 9.87 6.65 -4.62
CA LEU A 143 11.00 5.88 -4.13
C LEU A 143 10.70 5.12 -2.84
N PHE A 144 9.72 5.55 -2.05
CA PHE A 144 9.37 4.86 -0.82
C PHE A 144 8.86 3.44 -1.08
N ALA A 145 7.96 3.26 -2.04
CA ALA A 145 7.45 1.94 -2.39
C ALA A 145 8.53 1.06 -3.02
N ASP A 146 9.36 1.63 -3.90
CA ASP A 146 10.46 0.90 -4.54
C ASP A 146 11.47 0.39 -3.51
N PHE A 147 11.89 1.23 -2.57
CA PHE A 147 12.76 0.81 -1.47
C PHE A 147 12.10 -0.18 -0.54
N PHE A 148 10.82 0.00 -0.23
CA PHE A 148 10.08 -0.94 0.60
C PHE A 148 10.10 -2.33 -0.02
N PHE A 149 9.70 -2.47 -1.29
CA PHE A 149 9.68 -3.75 -1.97
C PHE A 149 11.08 -4.34 -2.15
N PHE A 150 12.07 -3.52 -2.45
CA PHE A 150 13.44 -3.98 -2.60
C PHE A 150 13.99 -4.56 -1.28
N ILE A 151 13.95 -3.79 -0.20
CA ILE A 151 14.49 -4.19 1.09
C ILE A 151 13.75 -5.39 1.65
N THR A 152 12.42 -5.33 1.68
CA THR A 152 11.60 -6.42 2.24
C THR A 152 11.63 -7.65 1.35
N GLY A 153 11.76 -7.50 0.03
CA GLY A 153 11.91 -8.59 -0.92
C GLY A 153 13.23 -9.34 -0.72
N PHE A 154 14.33 -8.64 -0.60
CA PHE A 154 15.63 -9.26 -0.30
C PHE A 154 15.62 -9.97 1.05
N HIS A 155 15.05 -9.35 2.07
CA HIS A 155 14.94 -9.97 3.38
C HIS A 155 14.03 -11.20 3.34
N GLY A 156 12.87 -11.10 2.69
CA GLY A 156 11.95 -12.22 2.49
C GLY A 156 12.60 -13.39 1.75
N PHE A 157 13.37 -13.10 0.70
CA PHE A 157 14.13 -14.13 -0.04
C PHE A 157 15.17 -14.82 0.83
N HIS A 158 15.90 -14.07 1.67
CA HIS A 158 16.85 -14.63 2.63
C HIS A 158 16.19 -15.60 3.61
N VAL A 159 15.08 -15.16 4.23
CA VAL A 159 14.35 -15.99 5.19
C VAL A 159 13.76 -17.23 4.50
N PHE A 160 13.17 -17.05 3.31
CA PHE A 160 12.64 -18.18 2.53
C PHE A 160 13.72 -19.21 2.19
N SER A 161 14.89 -18.76 1.72
CA SER A 161 16.02 -19.63 1.43
C SER A 161 16.48 -20.40 2.67
N GLY A 162 16.53 -19.70 3.82
CA GLY A 162 16.84 -20.32 5.10
C GLY A 162 15.83 -21.40 5.52
N VAL A 163 14.53 -21.16 5.29
CA VAL A 163 13.47 -22.15 5.53
C VAL A 163 13.66 -23.38 4.66
N VAL A 164 13.93 -23.20 3.36
CA VAL A 164 14.17 -24.32 2.42
C VAL A 164 15.37 -25.16 2.85
N ILE A 165 16.48 -24.52 3.21
CA ILE A 165 17.69 -25.23 3.70
C ILE A 165 17.37 -26.01 4.97
N ASN A 166 16.67 -25.40 5.93
CA ASN A 166 16.28 -26.09 7.17
C ASN A 166 15.33 -27.27 6.91
N ILE A 167 14.44 -27.19 5.95
CA ILE A 167 13.57 -28.30 5.53
C ILE A 167 14.42 -29.46 4.98
N ILE A 168 15.37 -29.17 4.09
CA ILE A 168 16.26 -30.17 3.51
C ILE A 168 17.06 -30.88 4.63
N ILE A 169 17.64 -30.10 5.54
CA ILE A 169 18.41 -30.66 6.67
C ILE A 169 17.50 -31.52 7.55
N PHE A 170 16.29 -31.04 7.87
CA PHE A 170 15.33 -31.76 8.69
C PHE A 170 14.98 -33.14 8.11
N PHE A 171 14.68 -33.21 6.82
CA PHE A 171 14.40 -34.49 6.17
C PHE A 171 15.63 -35.39 6.13
N ASN A 172 16.83 -34.86 5.88
CA ASN A 172 18.06 -35.63 5.89
C ASN A 172 18.36 -36.22 7.29
N VAL A 173 18.04 -35.50 8.34
CA VAL A 173 18.15 -36.01 9.74
C VAL A 173 17.14 -37.13 9.98
N LEU A 174 15.89 -36.96 9.57
CA LEU A 174 14.84 -37.96 9.74
C LEU A 174 15.15 -39.28 9.01
N ILE A 175 15.77 -39.21 7.84
CA ILE A 175 16.16 -40.40 7.04
C ILE A 175 17.46 -41.03 7.56
N GLY A 176 18.12 -40.41 8.56
CA GLY A 176 19.37 -40.92 9.11
C GLY A 176 20.58 -40.77 8.17
N THR A 177 20.51 -39.86 7.19
CA THR A 177 21.60 -39.64 6.23
C THR A 177 22.90 -39.23 6.91
N TYR A 178 22.81 -38.48 8.01
CA TYR A 178 23.97 -38.03 8.80
C TYR A 178 24.57 -39.14 9.68
N GLU A 179 23.75 -40.08 10.16
CA GLU A 179 24.23 -41.22 10.95
C GLU A 179 25.06 -42.19 10.08
N LYS A 180 24.72 -42.31 8.79
CA LYS A 180 25.46 -43.17 7.83
C LYS A 180 26.80 -42.56 7.41
N ARG A 181 27.00 -41.26 7.60
CA ARG A 181 28.26 -40.56 7.30
C ARG A 181 29.22 -40.50 8.48
N GLY A 182 29.00 -41.31 9.51
CA GLY A 182 29.74 -41.29 10.76
C GLY A 182 31.24 -40.97 10.61
N HIS A 183 31.59 -39.82 11.08
CA HIS A 183 32.93 -39.39 11.52
C HIS A 183 32.77 -38.43 12.69
#